data_ac60161807257f2ac8bd2a247496d69e
#
_entry.id   ac60161807257f2ac8bd2a247496d69e
#
_cell.length_a   1.000
_cell.length_b   1.000
_cell.length_c   1.000
_cell.angle_alpha   90.00
_cell.angle_beta   90.00
_cell.angle_gamma   90.00
#
_symmetry.space_group_name_H-M   'P 1'
#
loop_
_entity.id
_entity.type
_entity.pdbx_description
1 polymer ?
#
loop_
_entity_poly.entity_id
_entity_poly.type
_entity_poly.pdbx_seq_one_letter_code
_entity_poly.pdbx_strand_id
1 'polypeptide(L)'
;MGVVKKTLEENYIFFTRELVRVDDEIKALPRGGISAKKISKSTYYYHQWREGKKVKSVSLGTEVSPDLLEDINRRKLLERQRKDIFTEIAVIARAINTQRTTVEEIIKVFSRNDIKVILVGSYCLPLLKEELGLNLPTIKTQDIDFLINIPYKGKEVDMESLLKPLGFSIGFNPDGSNYFTNGIFKIEFLTPKKGREADRAIFIKPLKISATPLRYLKMLSDEQMRMEKEDYTYRIPSPWALAYHKILIARVRRSKDKREKDMLQAMALLREIFKRPDETKKAISYLESLPSKWKRYIKEQITGHLPGVSL
;
A
#
# COMPACT_ATOMS: atom_id res chain seq x y z
N MET A 1 -1.38 -5.65 36.16
CA MET A 1 -0.81 -4.91 35.01
C MET A 1 0.31 -4.04 35.48
N GLY A 2 1.52 -4.14 34.91
CA GLY A 2 2.66 -3.34 35.40
C GLY A 2 2.48 -1.86 35.06
N VAL A 3 2.97 -0.97 35.95
CA VAL A 3 2.91 0.50 35.82
C VAL A 3 3.41 0.96 34.44
N VAL A 4 4.48 0.36 33.94
CA VAL A 4 5.08 0.69 32.64
C VAL A 4 4.10 0.47 31.46
N LYS A 5 3.35 -0.64 31.45
CA LYS A 5 2.36 -0.93 30.41
C LYS A 5 1.24 0.11 30.41
N LYS A 6 0.74 0.47 31.59
CA LYS A 6 -0.31 1.49 31.73
C LYS A 6 0.15 2.84 31.21
N THR A 7 1.38 3.26 31.56
CA THR A 7 1.96 4.52 31.09
C THR A 7 2.12 4.54 29.56
N LEU A 8 2.53 3.42 28.94
CA LEU A 8 2.63 3.31 27.50
C LEU A 8 1.26 3.42 26.81
N GLU A 9 0.23 2.76 27.37
CA GLU A 9 -1.14 2.85 26.87
C GLU A 9 -1.70 4.28 26.97
N GLU A 10 -1.46 4.97 28.10
CA GLU A 10 -1.84 6.39 28.29
C GLU A 10 -1.14 7.30 27.26
N ASN A 11 0.16 7.12 27.04
CA ASN A 11 0.91 7.86 26.04
C ASN A 11 0.43 7.57 24.62
N TYR A 12 0.10 6.31 24.31
CA TYR A 12 -0.47 5.95 23.01
C TYR A 12 -1.78 6.70 22.74
N ILE A 13 -2.68 6.73 23.71
CA ILE A 13 -3.96 7.44 23.63
C ILE A 13 -3.72 8.95 23.47
N PHE A 14 -2.78 9.51 24.23
CA PHE A 14 -2.43 10.92 24.15
C PHE A 14 -1.95 11.28 22.74
N PHE A 15 -0.94 10.61 22.21
CA PHE A 15 -0.40 10.89 20.88
C PHE A 15 -1.41 10.64 19.76
N THR A 16 -2.30 9.67 19.90
CA THR A 16 -3.37 9.45 18.93
C THR A 16 -4.36 10.62 18.88
N ARG A 17 -4.71 11.20 20.03
CA ARG A 17 -5.55 12.40 20.10
C ARG A 17 -4.86 13.62 19.51
N GLU A 18 -3.57 13.79 19.82
CA GLU A 18 -2.75 14.86 19.26
C GLU A 18 -2.64 14.76 17.73
N LEU A 19 -2.52 13.55 17.19
CA LEU A 19 -2.50 13.33 15.74
C LEU A 19 -3.79 13.81 15.08
N VAL A 20 -4.95 13.48 15.66
CA VAL A 20 -6.25 13.94 15.15
C VAL A 20 -6.34 15.46 15.18
N ARG A 21 -5.94 16.10 16.30
CA ARG A 21 -5.94 17.56 16.43
C ARG A 21 -5.06 18.22 15.37
N VAL A 22 -3.83 17.73 15.20
CA VAL A 22 -2.87 18.25 14.22
C VAL A 22 -3.39 18.05 12.78
N ASP A 23 -4.01 16.92 12.48
CA ASP A 23 -4.62 16.65 11.16
C ASP A 23 -5.77 17.61 10.86
N ASP A 24 -6.58 17.95 11.83
CA ASP A 24 -7.69 18.89 11.65
C ASP A 24 -7.18 20.34 11.48
N GLU A 25 -6.16 20.75 12.22
CA GLU A 25 -5.49 22.03 12.00
C GLU A 25 -4.85 22.10 10.61
N ILE A 26 -4.16 21.06 10.16
CA ILE A 26 -3.58 20.99 8.81
C ILE A 26 -4.66 21.14 7.72
N LYS A 27 -5.83 20.55 7.91
CA LYS A 27 -6.94 20.65 6.94
C LYS A 27 -7.47 22.07 6.79
N ALA A 28 -7.45 22.84 7.88
CA ALA A 28 -7.93 24.23 7.89
C ALA A 28 -6.95 25.21 7.21
N LEU A 29 -5.68 24.86 7.06
CA LEU A 29 -4.64 25.73 6.54
C LEU A 29 -4.41 25.59 5.03
N PRO A 30 -4.00 26.64 4.31
CA PRO A 30 -3.77 26.62 2.87
C PRO A 30 -2.66 25.63 2.51
N ARG A 31 -2.90 24.83 1.45
CA ARG A 31 -1.93 23.84 0.94
C ARG A 31 -0.88 24.51 0.08
N GLY A 32 0.31 23.91 0.00
CA GLY A 32 1.34 24.31 -0.95
C GLY A 32 2.36 25.28 -0.38
N GLY A 33 2.80 26.24 -1.23
CA GLY A 33 3.85 27.19 -0.86
C GLY A 33 3.85 28.41 -1.75
N ILE A 34 4.72 29.36 -1.44
CA ILE A 34 4.92 30.57 -2.23
C ILE A 34 6.16 30.40 -3.09
N SER A 35 6.02 30.70 -4.37
CA SER A 35 7.11 30.80 -5.33
C SER A 35 7.27 32.25 -5.78
N ALA A 36 8.52 32.68 -6.00
CA ALA A 36 8.83 33.99 -6.53
C ALA A 36 9.32 33.86 -7.98
N LYS A 37 8.87 34.77 -8.84
CA LYS A 37 9.31 34.86 -10.24
C LYS A 37 9.69 36.29 -10.56
N LYS A 38 10.92 36.50 -11.00
CA LYS A 38 11.41 37.84 -11.41
C LYS A 38 10.98 38.08 -12.87
N ILE A 39 10.24 39.14 -13.11
CA ILE A 39 9.78 39.59 -14.44
C ILE A 39 10.25 41.03 -14.60
N SER A 40 11.18 41.25 -15.52
CA SER A 40 11.86 42.56 -15.73
C SER A 40 12.52 43.04 -14.45
N LYS A 41 12.11 44.19 -13.89
CA LYS A 41 12.65 44.78 -12.67
C LYS A 41 11.87 44.42 -11.40
N SER A 42 10.75 43.71 -11.52
CA SER A 42 9.86 43.43 -10.39
C SER A 42 9.82 41.90 -10.10
N THR A 43 9.63 41.57 -8.83
CA THR A 43 9.43 40.20 -8.37
C THR A 43 7.94 40.00 -8.12
N TYR A 44 7.40 38.95 -8.72
CA TYR A 44 6.00 38.54 -8.54
C TYR A 44 5.93 37.26 -7.75
N TYR A 45 4.99 37.17 -6.85
CA TYR A 45 4.76 36.02 -5.99
C TYR A 45 3.55 35.26 -6.43
N TYR A 46 3.62 33.91 -6.26
CA TYR A 46 2.56 32.99 -6.63
C TYR A 46 2.35 31.99 -5.50
N HIS A 47 1.10 31.83 -5.07
CA HIS A 47 0.72 30.71 -4.22
C HIS A 47 0.48 29.48 -5.12
N GLN A 48 1.21 28.41 -4.83
CA GLN A 48 1.18 27.20 -5.65
C GLN A 48 0.91 25.98 -4.78
N TRP A 49 -0.01 25.13 -5.24
CA TRP A 49 -0.30 23.85 -4.61
C TRP A 49 -0.59 22.79 -5.64
N ARG A 50 -0.54 21.51 -5.22
CA ARG A 50 -0.90 20.37 -6.08
C ARG A 50 -2.31 19.92 -5.80
N GLU A 51 -3.09 19.77 -6.87
CA GLU A 51 -4.42 19.16 -6.87
C GLU A 51 -4.40 17.97 -7.85
N GLY A 52 -4.23 16.80 -7.28
CA GLY A 52 -3.98 15.58 -8.07
C GLY A 52 -2.68 15.67 -8.90
N LYS A 53 -2.81 15.65 -10.23
CA LYS A 53 -1.67 15.74 -11.17
C LYS A 53 -1.31 17.18 -11.55
N LYS A 54 -2.18 18.15 -11.30
CA LYS A 54 -2.04 19.52 -11.76
C LYS A 54 -1.45 20.39 -10.65
N VAL A 55 -0.53 21.27 -11.03
CA VAL A 55 -0.11 22.38 -10.18
C VAL A 55 -1.10 23.51 -10.41
N LYS A 56 -1.76 23.94 -9.36
CA LYS A 56 -2.56 25.17 -9.32
C LYS A 56 -1.68 26.31 -8.87
N SER A 57 -1.90 27.49 -9.44
CA SER A 57 -1.14 28.69 -9.13
C SER A 57 -2.06 29.89 -9.17
N VAL A 58 -1.97 30.73 -8.15
CA VAL A 58 -2.66 32.02 -8.07
C VAL A 58 -1.62 33.10 -7.87
N SER A 59 -1.70 34.17 -8.67
CA SER A 59 -0.81 35.33 -8.53
C SER A 59 -1.18 36.12 -7.29
N LEU A 60 -0.17 36.46 -6.49
CA LEU A 60 -0.29 37.32 -5.30
C LEU A 60 0.18 38.78 -5.57
N GLY A 61 0.67 39.05 -6.82
CA GLY A 61 1.24 40.35 -7.15
C GLY A 61 2.69 40.47 -6.71
N THR A 62 3.09 41.70 -6.31
CA THR A 62 4.46 42.04 -5.88
C THR A 62 4.67 41.90 -4.38
N GLU A 63 3.61 41.64 -3.63
CA GLU A 63 3.64 41.48 -2.19
C GLU A 63 2.88 40.22 -1.76
N VAL A 64 3.29 39.65 -0.63
CA VAL A 64 2.63 38.49 -0.02
C VAL A 64 1.97 38.93 1.28
N SER A 65 0.69 38.60 1.46
CA SER A 65 0.03 38.85 2.74
C SER A 65 0.79 38.14 3.88
N PRO A 66 1.11 38.86 4.97
CA PRO A 66 1.74 38.26 6.14
C PRO A 66 0.96 37.08 6.69
N ASP A 67 -0.37 37.16 6.74
CA ASP A 67 -1.26 36.11 7.24
C ASP A 67 -1.13 34.83 6.41
N LEU A 68 -1.12 34.95 5.07
CA LEU A 68 -0.95 33.81 4.18
C LEU A 68 0.42 33.14 4.36
N LEU A 69 1.47 33.96 4.57
CA LEU A 69 2.82 33.43 4.81
C LEU A 69 2.90 32.70 6.14
N GLU A 70 2.28 33.27 7.19
CA GLU A 70 2.18 32.63 8.50
C GLU A 70 1.42 31.32 8.43
N ASP A 71 0.26 31.29 7.79
CA ASP A 71 -0.55 30.09 7.61
C ASP A 71 0.19 28.96 6.89
N ILE A 72 0.90 29.31 5.82
CA ILE A 72 1.71 28.31 5.06
C ILE A 72 2.86 27.79 5.93
N ASN A 73 3.51 28.66 6.70
CA ASN A 73 4.60 28.24 7.59
C ASN A 73 4.08 27.41 8.77
N ARG A 74 2.94 27.79 9.36
CA ARG A 74 2.24 27.03 10.40
C ARG A 74 1.88 25.64 9.88
N ARG A 75 1.33 25.54 8.67
CA ARG A 75 1.06 24.25 8.05
C ARG A 75 2.30 23.38 7.93
N LYS A 76 3.41 23.90 7.45
CA LYS A 76 4.68 23.16 7.33
C LYS A 76 5.19 22.67 8.68
N LEU A 77 5.04 23.47 9.73
CA LEU A 77 5.40 23.07 11.10
C LEU A 77 4.52 21.93 11.58
N LEU A 78 3.21 22.02 11.39
CA LEU A 78 2.25 20.99 11.76
C LEU A 78 2.47 19.68 10.98
N GLU A 79 2.83 19.75 9.71
CA GLU A 79 3.18 18.57 8.89
C GLU A 79 4.44 17.86 9.41
N ARG A 80 5.42 18.59 9.95
CA ARG A 80 6.59 18.02 10.65
C ARG A 80 6.17 17.39 11.97
N GLN A 81 5.44 18.12 12.81
CA GLN A 81 4.92 17.62 14.08
C GLN A 81 4.09 16.36 13.90
N ARG A 82 3.23 16.32 12.88
CA ARG A 82 2.48 15.12 12.49
C ARG A 82 3.37 13.91 12.25
N LYS A 83 4.47 14.12 11.53
CA LYS A 83 5.44 13.04 11.24
C LYS A 83 6.11 12.53 12.51
N ASP A 84 6.47 13.43 13.42
CA ASP A 84 7.11 13.08 14.68
C ASP A 84 6.13 12.32 15.58
N ILE A 85 4.89 12.77 15.71
CA ILE A 85 3.81 12.06 16.43
C ILE A 85 3.60 10.66 15.86
N PHE A 86 3.60 10.51 14.54
CA PHE A 86 3.47 9.20 13.89
C PHE A 86 4.63 8.25 14.26
N THR A 87 5.84 8.79 14.37
CA THR A 87 7.02 8.03 14.78
C THR A 87 6.91 7.60 16.23
N GLU A 88 6.48 8.48 17.13
CA GLU A 88 6.27 8.17 18.56
C GLU A 88 5.18 7.12 18.76
N ILE A 89 4.03 7.25 18.09
CA ILE A 89 2.97 6.23 18.11
C ILE A 89 3.52 4.86 17.69
N ALA A 90 4.34 4.80 16.64
CA ALA A 90 4.92 3.54 16.16
C ALA A 90 5.89 2.93 17.18
N VAL A 91 6.68 3.74 17.89
CA VAL A 91 7.60 3.30 18.95
C VAL A 91 6.81 2.76 20.13
N ILE A 92 5.82 3.52 20.63
CA ILE A 92 4.99 3.14 21.77
C ILE A 92 4.18 1.88 21.45
N ALA A 93 3.58 1.80 20.27
CA ALA A 93 2.85 0.62 19.82
C ALA A 93 3.73 -0.64 19.78
N ARG A 94 5.00 -0.52 19.38
CA ARG A 94 5.97 -1.62 19.47
C ARG A 94 6.26 -2.04 20.91
N ALA A 95 6.35 -1.08 21.84
CA ALA A 95 6.63 -1.33 23.23
C ALA A 95 5.41 -1.95 23.97
N ILE A 96 4.19 -1.53 23.63
CA ILE A 96 2.94 -2.11 24.17
C ILE A 96 2.74 -3.53 23.63
N ASN A 97 2.98 -3.73 22.35
CA ASN A 97 2.76 -5.00 21.63
C ASN A 97 3.99 -5.91 21.73
N THR A 98 4.28 -6.42 22.89
CA THR A 98 5.03 -7.68 23.01
C THR A 98 4.20 -8.90 22.56
N GLN A 99 2.89 -8.75 22.38
CA GLN A 99 2.05 -9.62 21.56
C GLN A 99 1.85 -8.92 20.19
N ARG A 100 2.75 -9.21 19.27
CA ARG A 100 2.64 -8.74 17.90
C ARG A 100 1.36 -9.30 17.28
N THR A 101 0.41 -8.44 16.89
CA THR A 101 -0.53 -8.81 15.85
C THR A 101 0.31 -9.05 14.59
N THR A 102 0.52 -10.30 14.28
CA THR A 102 1.27 -10.70 13.09
C THR A 102 0.33 -10.70 11.90
N VAL A 103 0.88 -10.62 10.69
CA VAL A 103 0.06 -10.84 9.47
C VAL A 103 -0.64 -12.20 9.53
N GLU A 104 -0.02 -13.15 10.17
CA GLU A 104 -0.58 -14.47 10.43
C GLU A 104 -1.89 -14.40 11.24
N GLU A 105 -1.97 -13.60 12.30
CA GLU A 105 -3.20 -13.43 13.09
C GLU A 105 -4.33 -12.80 12.27
N ILE A 106 -4.02 -11.83 11.40
CA ILE A 106 -5.00 -11.25 10.49
C ILE A 106 -5.52 -12.33 9.52
N ILE A 107 -4.62 -13.13 8.94
CA ILE A 107 -4.96 -14.23 8.04
C ILE A 107 -5.82 -15.27 8.77
N LYS A 108 -5.47 -15.64 10.02
CA LYS A 108 -6.27 -16.55 10.85
C LYS A 108 -7.69 -16.03 11.09
N VAL A 109 -7.83 -14.75 11.43
CA VAL A 109 -9.14 -14.12 11.61
C VAL A 109 -9.95 -14.16 10.32
N PHE A 110 -9.34 -13.86 9.18
CA PHE A 110 -10.03 -13.93 7.88
C PHE A 110 -10.42 -15.36 7.51
N SER A 111 -9.54 -16.31 7.71
CA SER A 111 -9.81 -17.73 7.46
C SER A 111 -10.97 -18.26 8.31
N ARG A 112 -10.95 -18.01 9.62
CA ARG A 112 -11.99 -18.45 10.56
C ARG A 112 -13.36 -17.83 10.29
N ASN A 113 -13.40 -16.65 9.71
CA ASN A 113 -14.63 -15.95 9.34
C ASN A 113 -15.02 -16.14 7.87
N ASP A 114 -14.37 -17.04 7.15
CA ASP A 114 -14.62 -17.34 5.73
C ASP A 114 -14.53 -16.11 4.81
N ILE A 115 -13.62 -15.18 5.12
CA ILE A 115 -13.39 -14.00 4.30
C ILE A 115 -12.58 -14.39 3.06
N LYS A 116 -13.19 -14.25 1.88
CA LYS A 116 -12.58 -14.63 0.60
C LYS A 116 -11.69 -13.52 0.07
N VAL A 117 -10.45 -13.51 0.52
CA VAL A 117 -9.40 -12.57 0.09
C VAL A 117 -8.15 -13.31 -0.35
N ILE A 118 -7.32 -12.64 -1.11
CA ILE A 118 -5.99 -13.12 -1.53
C ILE A 118 -4.99 -12.11 -0.99
N LEU A 119 -4.04 -12.55 -0.17
CA LEU A 119 -2.95 -11.70 0.25
C LEU A 119 -2.06 -11.42 -0.97
N VAL A 120 -1.79 -10.15 -1.24
CA VAL A 120 -0.98 -9.70 -2.39
C VAL A 120 0.11 -8.73 -1.94
N GLY A 121 0.83 -8.14 -2.89
CA GLY A 121 1.84 -7.14 -2.58
C GLY A 121 3.15 -7.70 -2.04
N SER A 122 3.88 -6.86 -1.32
CA SER A 122 5.24 -7.22 -0.85
C SER A 122 5.24 -8.23 0.30
N TYR A 123 4.12 -8.36 1.00
CA TYR A 123 3.99 -9.32 2.11
C TYR A 123 3.96 -10.79 1.66
N CYS A 124 3.70 -11.04 0.36
CA CYS A 124 3.81 -12.39 -0.20
C CYS A 124 5.24 -12.95 -0.17
N LEU A 125 6.28 -12.10 -0.25
CA LEU A 125 7.65 -12.57 -0.35
C LEU A 125 8.15 -13.34 0.88
N PRO A 126 7.98 -12.87 2.13
CA PRO A 126 8.34 -13.66 3.31
C PRO A 126 7.56 -14.98 3.39
N LEU A 127 6.30 -15.00 3.00
CA LEU A 127 5.50 -16.22 2.97
C LEU A 127 5.97 -17.18 1.88
N LEU A 128 6.25 -16.71 0.68
CA LEU A 128 6.80 -17.53 -0.40
C LEU A 128 8.19 -18.08 -0.05
N LYS A 129 9.00 -17.31 0.69
CA LYS A 129 10.27 -17.78 1.23
C LYS A 129 10.08 -18.95 2.19
N GLU A 130 9.13 -18.83 3.12
CA GLU A 130 8.82 -19.86 4.12
C GLU A 130 8.19 -21.09 3.48
N GLU A 131 7.13 -20.90 2.69
CA GLU A 131 6.31 -22.00 2.16
C GLU A 131 6.99 -22.80 1.03
N LEU A 132 7.76 -22.11 0.19
CA LEU A 132 8.38 -22.73 -1.00
C LEU A 132 9.91 -22.80 -0.88
N GLY A 133 10.51 -22.38 0.22
CA GLY A 133 11.97 -22.38 0.39
C GLY A 133 12.68 -21.52 -0.65
N LEU A 134 12.09 -20.38 -1.07
CA LEU A 134 12.72 -19.47 -2.03
C LEU A 134 13.75 -18.58 -1.33
N ASN A 135 14.90 -18.39 -1.93
CA ASN A 135 15.91 -17.47 -1.40
C ASN A 135 15.62 -16.03 -1.82
N LEU A 136 14.70 -15.39 -1.09
CA LEU A 136 14.25 -14.03 -1.39
C LEU A 136 14.82 -13.01 -0.40
N PRO A 137 15.07 -11.77 -0.84
CA PRO A 137 15.55 -10.72 0.04
C PRO A 137 14.54 -10.39 1.14
N THR A 138 15.02 -10.06 2.34
CA THR A 138 14.18 -9.57 3.42
C THR A 138 13.71 -8.15 3.11
N ILE A 139 12.40 -7.95 3.12
CA ILE A 139 11.79 -6.66 2.80
C ILE A 139 11.01 -6.16 4.00
N LYS A 140 11.34 -4.93 4.44
CA LYS A 140 10.52 -4.22 5.41
C LYS A 140 9.32 -3.63 4.69
N THR A 141 8.12 -4.05 5.06
CA THR A 141 6.86 -3.46 4.63
C THR A 141 5.90 -3.37 5.81
N GLN A 142 5.11 -2.32 5.85
CA GLN A 142 4.04 -2.13 6.83
C GLN A 142 2.67 -2.26 6.15
N ASP A 143 2.64 -2.17 4.82
CA ASP A 143 1.41 -2.29 4.04
C ASP A 143 1.09 -3.78 3.81
N ILE A 144 -0.10 -4.19 4.20
CA ILE A 144 -0.67 -5.52 4.00
C ILE A 144 -1.82 -5.37 3.01
N ASP A 145 -1.63 -5.86 1.81
CA ASP A 145 -2.58 -5.70 0.72
C ASP A 145 -3.42 -6.98 0.56
N PHE A 146 -4.74 -6.86 0.58
CA PHE A 146 -5.66 -7.94 0.28
C PHE A 146 -6.47 -7.66 -0.99
N LEU A 147 -6.39 -8.59 -1.93
CA LEU A 147 -7.17 -8.54 -3.16
C LEU A 147 -8.53 -9.21 -2.93
N ILE A 148 -9.59 -8.51 -3.32
CA ILE A 148 -10.97 -8.99 -3.30
C ILE A 148 -11.50 -9.07 -4.73
N ASN A 149 -12.01 -10.24 -5.11
CA ASN A 149 -12.68 -10.42 -6.38
C ASN A 149 -14.11 -9.88 -6.34
N ILE A 150 -14.55 -9.24 -7.42
CA ILE A 150 -15.90 -8.72 -7.58
C ILE A 150 -16.59 -9.49 -8.71
N PRO A 151 -17.83 -10.00 -8.48
CA PRO A 151 -18.62 -9.91 -7.26
C PRO A 151 -18.01 -10.72 -6.11
N TYR A 152 -18.11 -10.19 -4.90
CA TYR A 152 -17.65 -10.88 -3.69
C TYR A 152 -18.55 -12.08 -3.39
N LYS A 153 -17.94 -13.23 -3.11
CA LYS A 153 -18.63 -14.52 -2.89
C LYS A 153 -18.34 -15.13 -1.52
N GLY A 154 -17.85 -14.33 -0.57
CA GLY A 154 -17.60 -14.76 0.81
C GLY A 154 -18.74 -14.40 1.75
N LYS A 155 -18.52 -14.68 3.04
CA LYS A 155 -19.46 -14.35 4.10
C LYS A 155 -19.60 -12.83 4.25
N GLU A 156 -20.81 -12.38 4.58
CA GLU A 156 -21.05 -10.98 4.92
C GLU A 156 -20.53 -10.69 6.33
N VAL A 157 -19.65 -9.69 6.45
CA VAL A 157 -18.98 -9.33 7.70
C VAL A 157 -18.70 -7.83 7.72
N ASP A 158 -18.92 -7.21 8.87
CA ASP A 158 -18.44 -5.86 9.14
C ASP A 158 -16.93 -5.91 9.42
N MET A 159 -16.14 -5.46 8.46
CA MET A 159 -14.68 -5.56 8.54
C MET A 159 -14.09 -4.71 9.66
N GLU A 160 -14.71 -3.56 9.98
CA GLU A 160 -14.27 -2.72 11.09
C GLU A 160 -14.46 -3.45 12.42
N SER A 161 -15.64 -4.02 12.65
CA SER A 161 -15.93 -4.81 13.84
C SER A 161 -15.02 -6.03 13.96
N LEU A 162 -14.65 -6.65 12.83
CA LEU A 162 -13.78 -7.81 12.80
C LEU A 162 -12.32 -7.49 13.14
N LEU A 163 -11.81 -6.35 12.69
CA LEU A 163 -10.41 -5.94 12.87
C LEU A 163 -10.16 -5.13 14.16
N LYS A 164 -11.20 -4.55 14.75
CA LYS A 164 -11.12 -3.77 15.98
C LYS A 164 -10.49 -4.54 17.16
N PRO A 165 -10.82 -5.82 17.43
CA PRO A 165 -10.19 -6.60 18.49
C PRO A 165 -8.69 -6.80 18.32
N LEU A 166 -8.18 -6.72 17.07
CA LEU A 166 -6.76 -6.75 16.73
C LEU A 166 -6.08 -5.38 16.86
N GLY A 167 -6.78 -4.37 17.37
CA GLY A 167 -6.27 -3.01 17.56
C GLY A 167 -6.29 -2.14 16.32
N PHE A 168 -6.96 -2.55 15.23
CA PHE A 168 -7.07 -1.74 14.02
C PHE A 168 -8.24 -0.74 14.10
N SER A 169 -8.00 0.45 13.58
CA SER A 169 -8.99 1.50 13.35
C SER A 169 -9.07 1.84 11.86
N ILE A 170 -10.26 2.26 11.42
CA ILE A 170 -10.51 2.63 10.03
C ILE A 170 -9.95 4.02 9.73
N GLY A 171 -9.36 4.18 8.53
CA GLY A 171 -8.98 5.46 7.95
C GLY A 171 -9.39 5.55 6.48
N PHE A 172 -9.33 6.73 5.90
CA PHE A 172 -9.80 6.99 4.54
C PHE A 172 -8.69 7.60 3.68
N ASN A 173 -8.56 7.09 2.46
CA ASN A 173 -7.69 7.64 1.45
C ASN A 173 -8.41 8.76 0.64
N PRO A 174 -7.69 9.67 -0.02
CA PRO A 174 -8.30 10.73 -0.82
C PRO A 174 -9.13 10.27 -2.02
N ASP A 175 -8.98 9.02 -2.47
CA ASP A 175 -9.74 8.40 -3.56
C ASP A 175 -11.08 7.81 -3.10
N GLY A 176 -11.38 7.91 -1.79
CA GLY A 176 -12.58 7.38 -1.15
C GLY A 176 -12.47 5.91 -0.72
N SER A 177 -11.31 5.26 -0.95
CA SER A 177 -11.05 3.95 -0.36
C SER A 177 -10.76 4.07 1.13
N ASN A 178 -11.04 3.02 1.88
CA ASN A 178 -10.66 2.93 3.28
C ASN A 178 -9.51 1.94 3.49
N TYR A 179 -8.82 2.14 4.59
CA TYR A 179 -7.78 1.25 5.09
C TYR A 179 -7.97 1.05 6.59
N PHE A 180 -7.28 0.05 7.15
CA PHE A 180 -7.25 -0.16 8.59
C PHE A 180 -5.81 -0.08 9.08
N THR A 181 -5.61 0.53 10.25
CA THR A 181 -4.27 0.67 10.82
C THR A 181 -4.27 0.51 12.33
N ASN A 182 -3.20 -0.09 12.85
CA ASN A 182 -2.89 -0.15 14.27
C ASN A 182 -1.61 0.63 14.62
N GLY A 183 -1.19 1.56 13.74
CA GLY A 183 0.03 2.34 13.88
C GLY A 183 1.32 1.60 13.47
N ILE A 184 1.28 0.26 13.33
CA ILE A 184 2.42 -0.57 12.87
C ILE A 184 2.15 -1.07 11.46
N PHE A 185 0.97 -1.62 11.25
CA PHE A 185 0.50 -2.15 9.98
C PHE A 185 -0.61 -1.30 9.39
N LYS A 186 -0.65 -1.26 8.07
CA LYS A 186 -1.74 -0.71 7.30
C LYS A 186 -2.32 -1.80 6.41
N ILE A 187 -3.59 -2.14 6.61
CA ILE A 187 -4.32 -3.09 5.78
C ILE A 187 -5.06 -2.32 4.70
N GLU A 188 -4.82 -2.63 3.44
CA GLU A 188 -5.52 -2.07 2.30
C GLU A 188 -6.25 -3.16 1.52
N PHE A 189 -7.45 -2.83 1.04
CA PHE A 189 -8.24 -3.72 0.21
C PHE A 189 -8.22 -3.24 -1.24
N LEU A 190 -7.85 -4.15 -2.13
CA LEU A 190 -7.68 -3.89 -3.54
C LEU A 190 -8.67 -4.73 -4.35
N THR A 191 -9.05 -4.25 -5.52
CA THR A 191 -9.91 -5.00 -6.44
C THR A 191 -9.46 -4.82 -7.89
N PRO A 192 -9.69 -5.80 -8.78
CA PRO A 192 -9.33 -5.67 -10.19
C PRO A 192 -10.10 -4.53 -10.84
N LYS A 193 -9.38 -3.59 -11.45
CA LYS A 193 -9.96 -2.51 -12.24
C LYS A 193 -10.47 -3.06 -13.57
N LYS A 194 -11.74 -2.75 -13.90
CA LYS A 194 -12.36 -3.10 -15.18
C LYS A 194 -12.27 -1.93 -16.16
N GLY A 195 -11.69 -2.20 -17.34
CA GLY A 195 -11.70 -1.24 -18.45
C GLY A 195 -11.08 0.13 -18.15
N ARG A 196 -11.76 1.19 -18.63
CA ARG A 196 -11.37 2.61 -18.48
C ARG A 196 -12.08 3.31 -17.32
N GLU A 197 -12.67 2.58 -16.40
CA GLU A 197 -13.34 3.14 -15.24
C GLU A 197 -12.45 4.15 -14.48
N ALA A 198 -13.10 5.12 -13.83
CA ALA A 198 -12.39 6.10 -13.01
C ALA A 198 -11.64 5.41 -11.86
N ASP A 199 -10.55 6.05 -11.39
CA ASP A 199 -9.79 5.59 -10.21
C ASP A 199 -10.55 5.97 -8.91
N ARG A 200 -11.82 5.55 -8.81
CA ARG A 200 -12.67 5.74 -7.62
C ARG A 200 -12.78 4.43 -6.86
N ALA A 201 -12.81 4.54 -5.55
CA ALA A 201 -13.01 3.38 -4.68
C ALA A 201 -14.34 2.66 -5.00
N ILE A 202 -14.31 1.34 -4.88
CA ILE A 202 -15.48 0.49 -5.11
C ILE A 202 -15.98 -0.02 -3.77
N PHE A 203 -17.23 0.31 -3.42
CA PHE A 203 -17.84 -0.15 -2.19
C PHE A 203 -18.26 -1.62 -2.29
N ILE A 204 -17.72 -2.43 -1.39
CA ILE A 204 -18.00 -3.87 -1.27
C ILE A 204 -19.00 -4.05 -0.12
N LYS A 205 -20.29 -3.99 -0.45
CA LYS A 205 -21.38 -3.99 0.52
C LYS A 205 -21.29 -5.12 1.56
N PRO A 206 -21.02 -6.40 1.19
CA PRO A 206 -20.96 -7.48 2.18
C PRO A 206 -19.85 -7.33 3.22
N LEU A 207 -18.81 -6.56 2.93
CA LEU A 207 -17.69 -6.33 3.84
C LEU A 207 -17.70 -4.94 4.46
N LYS A 208 -18.63 -4.08 4.06
CA LYS A 208 -18.75 -2.66 4.45
C LYS A 208 -17.45 -1.87 4.26
N ILE A 209 -16.70 -2.16 3.21
CA ILE A 209 -15.43 -1.50 2.88
C ILE A 209 -15.45 -0.92 1.48
N SER A 210 -14.62 0.10 1.26
CA SER A 210 -14.34 0.68 -0.05
C SER A 210 -12.93 0.29 -0.50
N ALA A 211 -12.81 -0.56 -1.52
CA ALA A 211 -11.56 -1.07 -2.04
C ALA A 211 -11.00 -0.20 -3.17
N THR A 212 -9.67 -0.11 -3.28
CA THR A 212 -8.98 0.60 -4.36
C THR A 212 -8.93 -0.27 -5.61
N PRO A 213 -9.50 0.16 -6.77
CA PRO A 213 -9.38 -0.57 -8.02
C PRO A 213 -8.00 -0.35 -8.64
N LEU A 214 -7.27 -1.43 -8.91
CA LEU A 214 -5.95 -1.37 -9.54
C LEU A 214 -5.89 -2.25 -10.79
N ARG A 215 -5.06 -1.79 -11.75
CA ARG A 215 -4.79 -2.55 -12.99
C ARG A 215 -3.96 -3.79 -12.70
N TYR A 216 -4.10 -4.78 -13.58
CA TYR A 216 -3.34 -6.04 -13.57
C TYR A 216 -3.64 -6.98 -12.40
N LEU A 217 -4.46 -6.61 -11.42
CA LEU A 217 -4.75 -7.46 -10.26
C LEU A 217 -5.48 -8.76 -10.61
N LYS A 218 -6.23 -8.77 -11.74
CA LYS A 218 -6.91 -9.99 -12.18
C LYS A 218 -5.94 -11.17 -12.36
N MET A 219 -4.74 -10.92 -12.86
CA MET A 219 -3.74 -11.97 -13.03
C MET A 219 -3.31 -12.62 -11.70
N LEU A 220 -3.36 -11.89 -10.58
CA LEU A 220 -3.04 -12.42 -9.25
C LEU A 220 -4.18 -13.29 -8.69
N SER A 221 -5.42 -13.03 -9.11
CA SER A 221 -6.56 -13.85 -8.72
C SER A 221 -6.75 -15.07 -9.61
N ASP A 222 -6.36 -14.97 -10.89
CA ASP A 222 -6.47 -16.10 -11.82
C ASP A 222 -5.39 -17.16 -11.54
N GLU A 223 -4.20 -16.73 -11.12
CA GLU A 223 -3.05 -17.59 -10.87
C GLU A 223 -2.63 -17.51 -9.41
N GLN A 224 -3.38 -18.18 -8.55
CA GLN A 224 -3.21 -18.18 -7.10
C GLN A 224 -2.99 -19.58 -6.54
N MET A 225 -2.34 -19.64 -5.39
CA MET A 225 -2.12 -20.86 -4.61
C MET A 225 -2.92 -20.79 -3.31
N ARG A 226 -3.48 -21.90 -2.90
CA ARG A 226 -4.05 -22.11 -1.57
C ARG A 226 -2.96 -22.69 -0.68
N MET A 227 -2.70 -22.01 0.40
CA MET A 227 -1.75 -22.43 1.42
C MET A 227 -2.56 -23.00 2.61
N GLU A 228 -2.11 -24.10 3.15
CA GLU A 228 -2.75 -24.79 4.28
C GLU A 228 -1.79 -24.83 5.45
N LYS A 229 -2.26 -24.37 6.60
CA LYS A 229 -1.62 -24.49 7.90
C LYS A 229 -2.53 -25.34 8.80
N GLU A 230 -2.03 -25.74 9.94
CA GLU A 230 -2.74 -26.64 10.86
C GLU A 230 -4.17 -26.17 11.21
N ASP A 231 -4.35 -24.88 11.48
CA ASP A 231 -5.62 -24.30 11.97
C ASP A 231 -6.25 -23.23 11.06
N TYR A 232 -5.65 -22.95 9.89
CA TYR A 232 -6.17 -21.96 8.94
C TYR A 232 -5.67 -22.19 7.52
N THR A 233 -6.36 -21.59 6.56
CA THR A 233 -5.94 -21.56 5.15
C THR A 233 -5.92 -20.13 4.63
N TYR A 234 -5.07 -19.86 3.64
CA TYR A 234 -5.01 -18.56 2.98
C TYR A 234 -4.64 -18.72 1.50
N ARG A 235 -4.77 -17.62 0.76
CA ARG A 235 -4.45 -17.58 -0.65
C ARG A 235 -3.43 -16.50 -0.94
N ILE A 236 -2.45 -16.83 -1.78
CA ILE A 236 -1.44 -15.91 -2.32
C ILE A 236 -1.30 -16.15 -3.82
N PRO A 237 -0.84 -15.17 -4.61
CA PRO A 237 -0.50 -15.40 -6.00
C PRO A 237 0.61 -16.44 -6.14
N SER A 238 0.64 -17.16 -7.26
CA SER A 238 1.83 -17.94 -7.62
C SER A 238 3.05 -17.01 -7.75
N PRO A 239 4.27 -17.51 -7.51
CA PRO A 239 5.48 -16.68 -7.57
C PRO A 239 5.67 -15.98 -8.92
N TRP A 240 5.36 -16.68 -10.02
CA TRP A 240 5.46 -16.10 -11.37
C TRP A 240 4.40 -15.05 -11.65
N ALA A 241 3.15 -15.27 -11.24
CA ALA A 241 2.11 -14.24 -11.39
C ALA A 241 2.45 -12.98 -10.61
N LEU A 242 2.96 -13.13 -9.38
CA LEU A 242 3.41 -12.00 -8.56
C LEU A 242 4.58 -11.26 -9.23
N ALA A 243 5.57 -11.99 -9.78
CA ALA A 243 6.70 -11.39 -10.48
C ALA A 243 6.26 -10.61 -11.72
N TYR A 244 5.44 -11.20 -12.57
CA TYR A 244 4.95 -10.54 -13.79
C TYR A 244 4.06 -9.34 -13.48
N HIS A 245 3.21 -9.45 -12.45
CA HIS A 245 2.43 -8.32 -11.96
C HIS A 245 3.34 -7.16 -11.52
N LYS A 246 4.40 -7.44 -10.76
CA LYS A 246 5.35 -6.41 -10.30
C LYS A 246 6.07 -5.73 -11.47
N ILE A 247 6.45 -6.46 -12.51
CA ILE A 247 7.01 -5.90 -13.73
C ILE A 247 6.01 -4.93 -14.39
N LEU A 248 4.75 -5.34 -14.54
CA LEU A 248 3.71 -4.53 -15.18
C LEU A 248 3.35 -3.30 -14.35
N ILE A 249 3.25 -3.43 -13.02
CA ILE A 249 2.90 -2.29 -12.16
C ILE A 249 4.06 -1.29 -12.05
N ALA A 250 5.31 -1.74 -12.08
CA ALA A 250 6.49 -0.88 -12.10
C ALA A 250 6.44 0.13 -13.26
N ARG A 251 5.97 -0.29 -14.43
CA ARG A 251 5.80 0.59 -15.61
C ARG A 251 4.89 1.78 -15.36
N VAL A 252 3.86 1.62 -14.52
CA VAL A 252 2.84 2.65 -14.27
C VAL A 252 3.03 3.39 -12.95
N ARG A 253 4.00 2.97 -12.13
CA ARG A 253 4.37 3.67 -10.89
C ARG A 253 4.96 5.04 -11.17
N ARG A 254 4.53 6.04 -10.41
CA ARG A 254 5.08 7.41 -10.50
C ARG A 254 6.37 7.57 -9.71
N SER A 255 6.44 6.95 -8.51
CA SER A 255 7.61 7.00 -7.66
C SER A 255 8.71 6.10 -8.26
N LYS A 256 9.90 6.65 -8.43
CA LYS A 256 11.11 5.93 -8.86
C LYS A 256 11.44 4.80 -7.90
N ASP A 257 11.46 5.09 -6.60
CA ASP A 257 11.79 4.11 -5.55
C ASP A 257 10.82 2.92 -5.55
N LYS A 258 9.51 3.19 -5.74
CA LYS A 258 8.52 2.12 -5.84
C LYS A 258 8.69 1.28 -7.12
N ARG A 259 9.11 1.89 -8.24
CA ARG A 259 9.43 1.16 -9.48
C ARG A 259 10.62 0.23 -9.29
N GLU A 260 11.70 0.77 -8.74
CA GLU A 260 12.93 0.02 -8.49
C GLU A 260 12.69 -1.13 -7.51
N LYS A 261 11.93 -0.87 -6.43
CA LYS A 261 11.51 -1.90 -5.47
C LYS A 261 10.72 -3.02 -6.16
N ASP A 262 9.69 -2.69 -6.96
CA ASP A 262 8.88 -3.69 -7.65
C ASP A 262 9.71 -4.51 -8.65
N MET A 263 10.62 -3.89 -9.41
CA MET A 263 11.51 -4.59 -10.33
C MET A 263 12.49 -5.50 -9.58
N LEU A 264 13.11 -5.03 -8.52
CA LEU A 264 14.02 -5.83 -7.70
C LEU A 264 13.34 -7.09 -7.15
N GLN A 265 12.12 -6.94 -6.63
CA GLN A 265 11.32 -8.05 -6.12
C GLN A 265 10.93 -9.03 -7.22
N ALA A 266 10.53 -8.53 -8.38
CA ALA A 266 10.19 -9.35 -9.54
C ALA A 266 11.39 -10.19 -10.00
N MET A 267 12.54 -9.56 -10.15
CA MET A 267 13.75 -10.24 -10.60
C MET A 267 14.26 -11.25 -9.57
N ALA A 268 14.14 -10.96 -8.27
CA ALA A 268 14.48 -11.92 -7.22
C ALA A 268 13.59 -13.18 -7.29
N LEU A 269 12.28 -13.01 -7.47
CA LEU A 269 11.35 -14.13 -7.65
C LEU A 269 11.70 -14.95 -8.89
N LEU A 270 11.92 -14.31 -10.04
CA LEU A 270 12.19 -15.00 -11.29
C LEU A 270 13.52 -15.77 -11.26
N ARG A 271 14.56 -15.22 -10.62
CA ARG A 271 15.82 -15.95 -10.40
C ARG A 271 15.63 -17.26 -9.65
N GLU A 272 14.77 -17.27 -8.65
CA GLU A 272 14.47 -18.47 -7.87
C GLU A 272 13.58 -19.46 -8.65
N ILE A 273 12.61 -18.95 -9.40
CA ILE A 273 11.72 -19.75 -10.26
C ILE A 273 12.53 -20.47 -11.34
N PHE A 274 13.41 -19.75 -12.04
CA PHE A 274 14.19 -20.30 -13.16
C PHE A 274 15.28 -21.30 -12.74
N LYS A 275 15.59 -21.44 -11.46
CA LYS A 275 16.40 -22.53 -10.92
C LYS A 275 15.65 -23.85 -10.79
N ARG A 276 14.30 -23.84 -10.94
CA ARG A 276 13.42 -24.97 -10.69
C ARG A 276 12.70 -25.33 -11.99
N PRO A 277 13.03 -26.45 -12.66
CA PRO A 277 12.53 -26.78 -14.00
C PRO A 277 10.99 -26.80 -14.09
N ASP A 278 10.30 -27.38 -13.11
CA ASP A 278 8.85 -27.47 -13.13
C ASP A 278 8.17 -26.11 -12.91
N GLU A 279 8.70 -25.29 -12.03
CA GLU A 279 8.21 -23.92 -11.82
C GLU A 279 8.49 -23.03 -13.04
N THR A 280 9.63 -23.24 -13.70
CA THR A 280 9.98 -22.57 -14.97
C THR A 280 8.96 -22.89 -16.05
N LYS A 281 8.60 -24.17 -16.23
CA LYS A 281 7.58 -24.57 -17.21
C LYS A 281 6.23 -23.90 -16.95
N LYS A 282 5.78 -23.89 -15.69
CA LYS A 282 4.54 -23.21 -15.29
C LYS A 282 4.61 -21.69 -15.55
N ALA A 283 5.72 -21.06 -15.18
CA ALA A 283 5.94 -19.63 -15.39
C ALA A 283 5.88 -19.27 -16.88
N ILE A 284 6.58 -20.01 -17.74
CA ILE A 284 6.58 -19.80 -19.20
C ILE A 284 5.18 -20.05 -19.78
N SER A 285 4.51 -21.13 -19.41
CA SER A 285 3.16 -21.43 -19.85
C SER A 285 2.18 -20.30 -19.50
N TYR A 286 2.27 -19.80 -18.27
CA TYR A 286 1.46 -18.67 -17.85
C TYR A 286 1.81 -17.37 -18.59
N LEU A 287 3.09 -17.09 -18.81
CA LEU A 287 3.53 -15.94 -19.58
C LEU A 287 2.95 -15.97 -21.01
N GLU A 288 2.97 -17.14 -21.64
CA GLU A 288 2.42 -17.32 -23.00
C GLU A 288 0.90 -17.10 -23.07
N SER A 289 0.17 -17.34 -21.98
CA SER A 289 -1.28 -17.08 -21.89
C SER A 289 -1.64 -15.61 -21.74
N LEU A 290 -0.68 -14.73 -21.39
CA LEU A 290 -0.94 -13.31 -21.14
C LEU A 290 -1.17 -12.55 -22.46
N PRO A 291 -1.89 -11.40 -22.41
CA PRO A 291 -2.08 -10.53 -23.55
C PRO A 291 -0.73 -10.14 -24.20
N SER A 292 -0.68 -10.16 -25.54
CA SER A 292 0.57 -9.99 -26.32
C SER A 292 1.39 -8.76 -25.93
N LYS A 293 0.74 -7.62 -25.61
CA LYS A 293 1.42 -6.40 -25.16
C LYS A 293 2.10 -6.57 -23.78
N TRP A 294 1.48 -7.33 -22.87
CA TRP A 294 2.04 -7.58 -21.54
C TRP A 294 3.19 -8.57 -21.64
N LYS A 295 2.95 -9.67 -22.37
CA LYS A 295 3.96 -10.71 -22.63
C LYS A 295 5.24 -10.12 -23.22
N ARG A 296 5.13 -9.33 -24.30
CA ARG A 296 6.29 -8.67 -24.92
C ARG A 296 7.05 -7.81 -23.92
N TYR A 297 6.37 -6.95 -23.18
CA TYR A 297 7.02 -6.09 -22.21
C TYR A 297 7.69 -6.89 -21.08
N ILE A 298 7.03 -7.92 -20.55
CA ILE A 298 7.61 -8.79 -19.53
C ILE A 298 8.88 -9.47 -20.05
N LYS A 299 8.85 -10.05 -21.26
CA LYS A 299 10.01 -10.68 -21.89
C LYS A 299 11.18 -9.69 -22.04
N GLU A 300 10.92 -8.48 -22.56
CA GLU A 300 11.92 -7.42 -22.67
C GLU A 300 12.59 -7.11 -21.31
N GLN A 301 11.79 -6.98 -20.25
CA GLN A 301 12.34 -6.71 -18.91
C GLN A 301 13.15 -7.89 -18.36
N ILE A 302 12.69 -9.12 -18.55
CA ILE A 302 13.43 -10.32 -18.10
C ILE A 302 14.76 -10.43 -18.85
N THR A 303 14.76 -10.32 -20.16
CA THR A 303 15.99 -10.38 -20.98
C THR A 303 17.00 -9.30 -20.57
N GLY A 304 16.53 -8.07 -20.30
CA GLY A 304 17.38 -6.96 -19.89
C GLY A 304 18.00 -7.10 -18.49
N HIS A 305 17.34 -7.80 -17.56
CA HIS A 305 17.75 -7.90 -16.16
C HIS A 305 18.30 -9.27 -15.77
N LEU A 306 18.02 -10.31 -16.54
CA LEU A 306 18.43 -11.70 -16.32
C LEU A 306 19.07 -12.27 -17.59
N PRO A 307 20.25 -11.79 -17.99
CA PRO A 307 20.93 -12.31 -19.17
C PRO A 307 21.22 -13.81 -18.99
N GLY A 308 20.90 -14.61 -20.02
CA GLY A 308 21.06 -16.07 -20.00
C GLY A 308 19.79 -16.86 -19.68
N VAL A 309 18.66 -16.20 -19.37
CA VAL A 309 17.35 -16.85 -19.29
C VAL A 309 16.72 -16.90 -20.68
N SER A 310 16.45 -18.12 -21.17
CA SER A 310 15.73 -18.37 -22.42
C SER A 310 14.22 -18.48 -22.12
N LEU A 311 13.36 -17.63 -22.75
CA LEU A 311 11.91 -17.55 -22.55
C LEU A 311 11.13 -17.96 -23.81
#